data_9f9cb85fac1bed51af4b929fc1deba62
#
_entry.id   9f9cb85fac1bed51af4b929fc1deba62
#
_cell.length_a   1.000
_cell.length_b   1.000
_cell.length_c   1.000
_cell.angle_alpha   90.00
_cell.angle_beta   90.00
_cell.angle_gamma   90.00
#
_symmetry.space_group_name_H-M   'P 1'
#
loop_
_entity.id
_entity.type
_entity.pdbx_description
1 polymer ?
#
loop_
_entity_poly.entity_id
_entity_poly.type
_entity_poly.pdbx_seq_one_letter_code
_entity_poly.pdbx_strand_id
1 'polypeptide(L)'
;DEAAAVASKLVARVVAADAPHMPNSLFRKMFMGQVEAVRPGYLRHEFQTEHWRPSFHSDMARAMASARCDYVGSATIDENFPQMSLSPAQVELWNEAPDLQARELLFDLFVARGFRRDVYVRGARHAPRNLMVDALWLAPISHWDGEVKLRTQAGEAQLPRSLIDTVRQALLAAPRTVGELRALPGVGNATPAELRAMLVGSGLAMPLWRPEGVGASRGPAMA
;
A
#
# COMPACT_ATOMS: atom_id res chain seq x y z
N ASP A 1 29.71 -15.42 0.60
CA ASP A 1 30.11 -14.04 0.92
C ASP A 1 30.97 -13.41 -0.16
N GLU A 2 31.92 -14.16 -0.76
CA GLU A 2 32.81 -13.65 -1.82
C GLU A 2 32.05 -13.30 -3.10
N ALA A 3 31.11 -14.12 -3.55
CA ALA A 3 30.31 -13.86 -4.74
C ALA A 3 29.43 -12.60 -4.58
N ALA A 4 28.84 -12.37 -3.41
CA ALA A 4 28.07 -11.16 -3.11
C ALA A 4 28.93 -9.91 -3.13
N ALA A 5 30.15 -9.99 -2.59
CA ALA A 5 31.11 -8.88 -2.60
C ALA A 5 31.57 -8.55 -4.03
N VAL A 6 31.82 -9.59 -4.86
CA VAL A 6 32.17 -9.41 -6.28
C VAL A 6 31.01 -8.78 -7.05
N ALA A 7 29.78 -9.26 -6.87
CA ALA A 7 28.59 -8.70 -7.51
C ALA A 7 28.38 -7.23 -7.13
N SER A 8 28.51 -6.87 -5.86
CA SER A 8 28.38 -5.47 -5.37
C SER A 8 29.43 -4.56 -5.98
N LYS A 9 30.70 -5.00 -6.07
CA LYS A 9 31.77 -4.26 -6.73
C LYS A 9 31.51 -4.05 -8.23
N LEU A 10 30.99 -5.08 -8.91
CA LEU A 10 30.63 -4.97 -10.32
C LEU A 10 29.50 -3.96 -10.54
N VAL A 11 28.42 -4.03 -9.75
CA VAL A 11 27.30 -3.08 -9.83
C VAL A 11 27.79 -1.65 -9.58
N ALA A 12 28.61 -1.43 -8.56
CA ALA A 12 29.20 -0.12 -8.30
C ALA A 12 30.01 0.41 -9.50
N ARG A 13 30.77 -0.45 -10.18
CA ARG A 13 31.53 -0.06 -11.40
C ARG A 13 30.60 0.25 -12.58
N VAL A 14 29.54 -0.51 -12.78
CA VAL A 14 28.54 -0.26 -13.84
C VAL A 14 27.84 1.08 -13.61
N VAL A 15 27.48 1.38 -12.35
CA VAL A 15 26.88 2.67 -11.97
C VAL A 15 27.86 3.82 -12.18
N ALA A 16 29.12 3.65 -11.79
CA ALA A 16 30.17 4.67 -11.98
C ALA A 16 30.50 4.92 -13.47
N ALA A 17 30.23 3.94 -14.33
CA ALA A 17 30.34 4.05 -15.79
C ALA A 17 29.12 4.71 -16.45
N ASP A 18 28.20 5.24 -15.67
CA ASP A 18 27.00 5.99 -16.10
C ASP A 18 26.12 5.23 -17.13
N ALA A 19 25.88 3.93 -16.87
CA ALA A 19 25.08 3.09 -17.74
C ALA A 19 23.66 3.65 -17.91
N PRO A 20 23.15 3.89 -19.15
CA PRO A 20 21.90 4.64 -19.40
C PRO A 20 20.65 4.06 -18.74
N HIS A 21 20.62 2.75 -18.51
CA HIS A 21 19.48 2.07 -17.88
C HIS A 21 19.54 2.00 -16.34
N MET A 22 20.61 2.52 -15.73
CA MET A 22 20.83 2.43 -14.29
C MET A 22 20.55 3.74 -13.50
N PRO A 23 20.46 4.95 -14.08
CA PRO A 23 20.51 6.20 -13.32
C PRO A 23 19.39 6.36 -12.29
N ASN A 24 18.21 5.84 -12.55
CA ASN A 24 17.03 5.99 -11.68
C ASN A 24 16.39 4.69 -11.21
N SER A 25 17.07 3.55 -11.43
CA SER A 25 16.49 2.27 -11.03
C SER A 25 16.42 2.14 -9.50
N LEU A 26 15.34 1.53 -9.02
CA LEU A 26 15.21 1.14 -7.60
C LEU A 26 16.39 0.25 -7.18
N PHE A 27 16.86 -0.58 -8.08
CA PHE A 27 18.02 -1.44 -7.93
C PHE A 27 19.29 -0.62 -7.64
N ARG A 28 19.54 0.50 -8.38
CA ARG A 28 20.63 1.42 -8.07
C ARG A 28 20.50 1.99 -6.66
N LYS A 29 19.31 2.50 -6.29
CA LYS A 29 19.08 3.06 -4.96
C LYS A 29 19.34 2.05 -3.85
N MET A 30 18.92 0.79 -4.04
CA MET A 30 19.18 -0.30 -3.10
C MET A 30 20.67 -0.61 -2.99
N PHE A 31 21.37 -0.72 -4.11
CA PHE A 31 22.79 -1.09 -4.11
C PHE A 31 23.70 0.08 -3.70
N MET A 32 23.44 1.30 -4.14
CA MET A 32 24.27 2.48 -3.80
C MET A 32 24.00 3.03 -2.41
N GLY A 33 22.77 2.95 -1.91
CA GLY A 33 22.43 3.40 -0.56
C GLY A 33 22.74 2.38 0.53
N GLN A 34 23.00 1.12 0.17
CA GLN A 34 23.13 0.01 1.12
C GLN A 34 24.41 -0.82 0.94
N VAL A 35 25.27 -0.48 0.00
CA VAL A 35 26.52 -1.24 -0.23
C VAL A 35 27.39 -1.29 1.04
N GLU A 36 27.33 -0.26 1.89
CA GLU A 36 27.99 -0.25 3.20
C GLU A 36 27.20 -0.95 4.32
N ALA A 37 25.89 -1.10 4.17
CA ALA A 37 24.99 -1.62 5.21
C ALA A 37 24.39 -3.02 4.92
N VAL A 38 24.45 -3.48 3.69
CA VAL A 38 23.85 -4.77 3.31
C VAL A 38 24.73 -5.93 3.75
N ARG A 39 24.23 -6.70 4.71
CA ARG A 39 24.87 -7.96 5.09
C ARG A 39 24.98 -8.88 3.86
N PRO A 40 26.13 -9.50 3.60
CA PRO A 40 26.31 -10.42 2.46
C PRO A 40 25.25 -11.52 2.36
N GLY A 41 24.73 -11.97 3.52
CA GLY A 41 23.62 -12.92 3.59
C GLY A 41 22.33 -12.42 2.96
N TYR A 42 22.00 -11.13 3.07
CA TYR A 42 20.80 -10.57 2.46
C TYR A 42 20.86 -10.63 0.92
N LEU A 43 21.96 -10.16 0.32
CA LEU A 43 22.14 -10.23 -1.13
C LEU A 43 22.07 -11.66 -1.67
N ARG A 44 22.63 -12.61 -0.93
CA ARG A 44 22.59 -14.01 -1.30
C ARG A 44 21.18 -14.58 -1.27
N HIS A 45 20.41 -14.26 -0.24
CA HIS A 45 19.05 -14.78 -0.09
C HIS A 45 18.06 -14.10 -1.05
N GLU A 46 18.23 -12.80 -1.31
CA GLU A 46 17.28 -12.04 -2.13
C GLU A 46 17.56 -12.15 -3.64
N PHE A 47 18.83 -12.20 -4.06
CA PHE A 47 19.19 -12.04 -5.48
C PHE A 47 19.98 -13.19 -6.07
N GLN A 48 20.55 -14.09 -5.27
CA GLN A 48 21.40 -15.18 -5.75
C GLN A 48 20.76 -16.56 -5.55
N THR A 49 19.43 -16.62 -5.46
CA THR A 49 18.71 -17.88 -5.38
C THR A 49 18.50 -18.45 -6.78
N GLU A 50 18.62 -19.77 -6.92
CA GLU A 50 18.42 -20.48 -8.19
C GLU A 50 17.06 -20.22 -8.83
N HIS A 51 16.04 -19.95 -7.99
CA HIS A 51 14.65 -19.77 -8.42
C HIS A 51 14.18 -18.32 -8.40
N TRP A 52 15.09 -17.34 -8.27
CA TRP A 52 14.72 -15.93 -8.33
C TRP A 52 14.26 -15.54 -9.74
N ARG A 53 12.96 -15.38 -9.92
CA ARG A 53 12.32 -15.02 -11.19
C ARG A 53 11.30 -13.93 -10.95
N PRO A 54 11.71 -12.65 -10.98
CA PRO A 54 10.77 -11.55 -10.92
C PRO A 54 9.84 -11.62 -12.13
N SER A 55 8.55 -11.33 -11.91
CA SER A 55 7.53 -11.36 -12.95
C SER A 55 6.72 -10.05 -12.92
N PHE A 56 6.17 -9.68 -14.06
CA PHE A 56 5.21 -8.60 -14.13
C PHE A 56 3.86 -9.00 -13.53
N HIS A 57 3.09 -8.00 -13.08
CA HIS A 57 1.72 -8.23 -12.59
C HIS A 57 0.89 -9.04 -13.59
N SER A 58 0.96 -8.71 -14.88
CA SER A 58 0.21 -9.40 -15.93
C SER A 58 0.49 -10.91 -16.01
N ASP A 59 1.73 -11.32 -15.76
CA ASP A 59 2.11 -12.73 -15.78
C ASP A 59 1.58 -13.46 -14.55
N MET A 60 1.67 -12.82 -13.38
CA MET A 60 1.10 -13.34 -12.15
C MET A 60 -0.43 -13.40 -12.23
N ALA A 61 -1.09 -12.36 -12.72
CA ALA A 61 -2.55 -12.33 -12.90
C ALA A 61 -3.02 -13.46 -13.83
N ARG A 62 -2.29 -13.72 -14.92
CA ARG A 62 -2.59 -14.82 -15.84
C ARG A 62 -2.41 -16.18 -15.17
N ALA A 63 -1.34 -16.37 -14.41
CA ALA A 63 -1.10 -17.59 -13.65
C ALA A 63 -2.19 -17.84 -12.62
N MET A 64 -2.61 -16.80 -11.88
CA MET A 64 -3.68 -16.88 -10.89
C MET A 64 -5.05 -17.13 -11.52
N ALA A 65 -5.33 -16.55 -12.70
CA ALA A 65 -6.56 -16.82 -13.44
C ALA A 65 -6.68 -18.29 -13.86
N SER A 66 -5.57 -18.97 -14.18
CA SER A 66 -5.60 -20.42 -14.44
C SER A 66 -6.06 -21.25 -13.24
N ALA A 67 -5.87 -20.73 -12.02
CA ALA A 67 -6.38 -21.29 -10.76
C ALA A 67 -7.77 -20.74 -10.39
N ARG A 68 -8.45 -20.01 -11.30
CA ARG A 68 -9.73 -19.34 -11.09
C ARG A 68 -9.72 -18.32 -9.96
N CYS A 69 -8.58 -17.62 -9.81
CA CYS A 69 -8.43 -16.53 -8.85
C CYS A 69 -8.34 -15.20 -9.61
N ASP A 70 -9.20 -14.27 -9.24
CA ASP A 70 -9.26 -12.92 -9.81
C ASP A 70 -8.48 -11.94 -8.93
N TYR A 71 -7.74 -11.03 -9.55
CA TYR A 71 -7.11 -9.92 -8.84
C TYR A 71 -8.18 -8.95 -8.32
N VAL A 72 -8.12 -8.64 -7.04
CA VAL A 72 -9.09 -7.75 -6.39
C VAL A 72 -8.49 -6.45 -5.88
N GLY A 73 -7.18 -6.35 -5.82
CA GLY A 73 -6.47 -5.14 -5.42
C GLY A 73 -5.16 -5.42 -4.70
N SER A 74 -4.49 -4.35 -4.27
CA SER A 74 -3.29 -4.42 -3.43
C SER A 74 -3.66 -4.56 -1.96
N ALA A 75 -2.89 -5.35 -1.20
CA ALA A 75 -2.94 -5.37 0.26
C ALA A 75 -2.36 -4.09 0.88
N THR A 76 -1.58 -3.32 0.14
CA THR A 76 -1.21 -1.95 0.48
C THR A 76 -2.37 -1.05 0.07
N ILE A 77 -3.15 -0.62 1.05
CA ILE A 77 -4.51 -0.07 0.82
C ILE A 77 -4.50 1.19 -0.03
N ASP A 78 -3.56 2.11 0.21
CA ASP A 78 -3.40 3.36 -0.53
C ASP A 78 -3.10 3.14 -2.02
N GLU A 79 -2.45 2.05 -2.40
CA GLU A 79 -2.17 1.70 -3.79
C GLU A 79 -3.42 1.38 -4.62
N ASN A 80 -4.57 1.14 -3.98
CA ASN A 80 -5.85 0.99 -4.67
C ASN A 80 -6.51 2.33 -5.04
N PHE A 81 -5.84 3.45 -4.72
CA PHE A 81 -6.30 4.81 -4.97
C PHE A 81 -5.25 5.56 -5.79
N PRO A 82 -5.29 5.48 -7.13
CA PRO A 82 -4.29 6.10 -8.00
C PRO A 82 -4.05 7.58 -7.70
N GLN A 83 -5.12 8.32 -7.36
CA GLN A 83 -5.05 9.74 -7.03
C GLN A 83 -4.23 10.05 -5.77
N MET A 84 -3.94 9.05 -4.92
CA MET A 84 -3.09 9.23 -3.74
C MET A 84 -1.59 9.09 -4.05
N SER A 85 -1.26 8.50 -5.21
CA SER A 85 0.12 8.17 -5.57
C SER A 85 0.56 8.75 -6.91
N LEU A 86 -0.38 9.10 -7.78
CA LEU A 86 -0.13 9.57 -9.13
C LEU A 86 -0.40 11.08 -9.26
N SER A 87 0.37 11.75 -10.12
CA SER A 87 0.08 13.13 -10.54
C SER A 87 -1.19 13.17 -11.41
N PRO A 88 -1.85 14.34 -11.58
CA PRO A 88 -3.03 14.46 -12.43
C PRO A 88 -2.83 13.92 -13.85
N ALA A 89 -1.70 14.20 -14.50
CA ALA A 89 -1.38 13.70 -15.82
C ALA A 89 -1.21 12.18 -15.86
N GLN A 90 -0.63 11.59 -14.81
CA GLN A 90 -0.50 10.14 -14.69
C GLN A 90 -1.86 9.46 -14.45
N VAL A 91 -2.75 10.10 -13.68
CA VAL A 91 -4.13 9.61 -13.47
C VAL A 91 -4.92 9.63 -14.77
N GLU A 92 -4.73 10.65 -15.61
CA GLU A 92 -5.36 10.72 -16.95
C GLU A 92 -4.94 9.52 -17.79
N LEU A 93 -3.65 9.29 -17.98
CA LEU A 93 -3.14 8.13 -18.70
C LEU A 93 -3.59 6.79 -18.11
N TRP A 94 -3.63 6.68 -16.77
CA TRP A 94 -4.12 5.50 -16.10
C TRP A 94 -5.62 5.24 -16.39
N ASN A 95 -6.43 6.30 -16.48
CA ASN A 95 -7.86 6.20 -16.84
C ASN A 95 -8.09 5.80 -18.31
N GLU A 96 -7.19 6.21 -19.20
CA GLU A 96 -7.24 5.87 -20.63
C GLU A 96 -6.83 4.42 -20.91
N ALA A 97 -6.21 3.74 -19.96
CA ALA A 97 -5.77 2.37 -20.15
C ALA A 97 -6.96 1.43 -20.44
N PRO A 98 -6.83 0.54 -21.45
CA PRO A 98 -7.94 -0.25 -21.97
C PRO A 98 -8.49 -1.28 -20.97
N ASP A 99 -7.68 -1.76 -20.06
CA ASP A 99 -8.04 -2.79 -19.10
C ASP A 99 -7.28 -2.67 -17.77
N LEU A 100 -7.64 -3.51 -16.83
CA LEU A 100 -7.03 -3.51 -15.50
C LEU A 100 -5.54 -3.88 -15.53
N GLN A 101 -5.11 -4.77 -16.43
CA GLN A 101 -3.70 -5.17 -16.52
C GLN A 101 -2.83 -4.02 -17.01
N ALA A 102 -3.31 -3.26 -18.01
CA ALA A 102 -2.63 -2.07 -18.48
C ALA A 102 -2.58 -0.97 -17.41
N ARG A 103 -3.65 -0.80 -16.63
CA ARG A 103 -3.67 0.14 -15.49
C ARG A 103 -2.64 -0.22 -14.43
N GLU A 104 -2.56 -1.48 -14.05
CA GLU A 104 -1.60 -1.95 -13.05
C GLU A 104 -0.16 -1.82 -13.55
N LEU A 105 0.09 -2.08 -14.84
CA LEU A 105 1.40 -1.87 -15.45
C LEU A 105 1.80 -0.39 -15.44
N LEU A 106 0.90 0.51 -15.85
CA LEU A 106 1.15 1.96 -15.80
C LEU A 106 1.41 2.42 -14.37
N PHE A 107 0.65 1.92 -13.41
CA PHE A 107 0.87 2.24 -12.01
C PHE A 107 2.28 1.82 -11.54
N ASP A 108 2.71 0.60 -11.86
CA ASP A 108 4.06 0.11 -11.53
C ASP A 108 5.16 0.98 -12.13
N LEU A 109 4.97 1.42 -13.39
CA LEU A 109 5.92 2.31 -14.06
C LEU A 109 5.99 3.70 -13.42
N PHE A 110 4.84 4.27 -13.04
CA PHE A 110 4.77 5.62 -12.48
C PHE A 110 5.35 5.70 -11.06
N VAL A 111 5.11 4.69 -10.22
CA VAL A 111 5.57 4.69 -8.83
C VAL A 111 6.87 3.90 -8.63
N ALA A 112 7.45 3.36 -9.70
CA ALA A 112 8.65 2.51 -9.65
C ALA A 112 8.54 1.38 -8.60
N ARG A 113 7.37 0.71 -8.57
CA ARG A 113 7.06 -0.31 -7.58
C ARG A 113 8.01 -1.50 -7.71
N GLY A 114 8.86 -1.69 -6.71
CA GLY A 114 9.81 -2.81 -6.67
C GLY A 114 9.24 -4.09 -6.07
N PHE A 115 8.16 -3.97 -5.31
CA PHE A 115 7.53 -5.09 -4.63
C PHE A 115 6.01 -4.93 -4.61
N ARG A 116 5.28 -5.98 -4.96
CA ARG A 116 3.81 -5.99 -4.94
C ARG A 116 3.29 -6.94 -3.87
N ARG A 117 2.17 -6.58 -3.27
CA ARG A 117 1.38 -7.43 -2.37
C ARG A 117 -0.02 -7.54 -2.91
N ASP A 118 -0.19 -8.32 -3.96
CA ASP A 118 -1.45 -8.48 -4.67
C ASP A 118 -2.39 -9.45 -3.94
N VAL A 119 -3.67 -9.11 -3.91
CA VAL A 119 -4.72 -9.96 -3.35
C VAL A 119 -5.51 -10.59 -4.49
N TYR A 120 -5.58 -11.91 -4.47
CA TYR A 120 -6.36 -12.70 -5.41
C TYR A 120 -7.45 -13.46 -4.68
N VAL A 121 -8.65 -13.52 -5.24
CA VAL A 121 -9.81 -14.18 -4.65
C VAL A 121 -10.45 -15.12 -5.66
N ARG A 122 -10.69 -16.35 -5.24
CA ARG A 122 -11.39 -17.33 -6.07
C ARG A 122 -12.89 -17.02 -6.12
N GLY A 123 -13.41 -16.82 -7.34
CA GLY A 123 -14.80 -16.49 -7.54
C GLY A 123 -15.19 -15.13 -6.96
N ALA A 124 -14.35 -14.13 -7.16
CA ALA A 124 -14.61 -12.77 -6.72
C ALA A 124 -15.95 -12.25 -7.25
N ARG A 125 -16.79 -11.68 -6.38
CA ARG A 125 -18.03 -11.02 -6.76
C ARG A 125 -17.86 -9.53 -6.62
N HIS A 126 -18.10 -8.80 -7.71
CA HIS A 126 -18.14 -7.34 -7.66
C HIS A 126 -19.42 -6.89 -6.95
N ALA A 127 -19.25 -6.21 -5.83
CA ALA A 127 -20.34 -5.53 -5.13
C ALA A 127 -20.25 -4.01 -5.31
N PRO A 128 -21.35 -3.25 -5.16
CA PRO A 128 -21.31 -1.79 -5.15
C PRO A 128 -20.35 -1.31 -4.05
N ARG A 129 -19.18 -0.82 -4.46
CA ARG A 129 -18.07 -0.50 -3.54
C ARG A 129 -18.47 0.42 -2.39
N ASN A 130 -19.25 1.46 -2.66
CA ASN A 130 -19.55 2.48 -1.67
C ASN A 130 -20.41 1.96 -0.53
N LEU A 131 -21.44 1.15 -0.81
CA LEU A 131 -22.32 0.63 0.23
C LEU A 131 -21.60 -0.32 1.19
N MET A 132 -20.73 -1.18 0.67
CA MET A 132 -19.97 -2.11 1.51
C MET A 132 -18.90 -1.40 2.33
N VAL A 133 -18.28 -0.35 1.78
CA VAL A 133 -17.26 0.41 2.52
C VAL A 133 -17.91 1.26 3.61
N ASP A 134 -19.07 1.87 3.35
CA ASP A 134 -19.82 2.62 4.38
C ASP A 134 -20.25 1.73 5.57
N ALA A 135 -20.53 0.46 5.31
CA ALA A 135 -20.89 -0.50 6.36
C ALA A 135 -19.67 -1.08 7.13
N LEU A 136 -18.46 -0.79 6.70
CA LEU A 136 -17.25 -1.29 7.35
C LEU A 136 -17.05 -0.63 8.71
N TRP A 137 -16.96 -1.43 9.77
CA TRP A 137 -16.64 -0.99 11.10
C TRP A 137 -15.15 -0.73 11.27
N LEU A 138 -14.82 0.36 11.96
CA LEU A 138 -13.45 0.74 12.30
C LEU A 138 -13.30 0.90 13.81
N ALA A 139 -12.14 0.50 14.33
CA ALA A 139 -11.71 0.80 15.70
C ALA A 139 -10.31 1.42 15.68
N PRO A 140 -9.96 2.25 16.67
CA PRO A 140 -8.61 2.82 16.77
C PRO A 140 -7.60 1.73 17.10
N ILE A 141 -6.39 1.81 16.52
CA ILE A 141 -5.29 0.88 16.83
C ILE A 141 -4.48 1.37 18.03
N SER A 142 -4.28 2.69 18.13
CA SER A 142 -3.44 3.32 19.15
C SER A 142 -3.95 4.72 19.51
N HIS A 143 -3.33 5.32 20.53
CA HIS A 143 -3.49 6.75 20.79
C HIS A 143 -2.85 7.56 19.65
N TRP A 144 -3.64 8.45 19.06
CA TRP A 144 -3.20 9.28 17.95
C TRP A 144 -2.64 10.60 18.51
N ASP A 145 -1.41 10.58 18.93
CA ASP A 145 -0.76 11.78 19.44
C ASP A 145 0.12 12.39 18.35
N GLY A 146 -0.11 13.63 17.99
CA GLY A 146 0.70 14.39 17.05
C GLY A 146 0.15 14.46 15.61
N GLU A 147 1.04 14.78 14.69
CA GLU A 147 0.74 14.90 13.26
C GLU A 147 0.57 13.52 12.63
N VAL A 148 -0.53 13.36 11.90
CA VAL A 148 -0.79 12.12 11.16
C VAL A 148 -0.36 12.31 9.72
N LYS A 149 0.56 11.47 9.29
CA LYS A 149 1.09 11.44 7.94
C LYS A 149 0.67 10.16 7.23
N LEU A 150 0.13 10.29 6.03
CA LEU A 150 -0.06 9.18 5.11
C LEU A 150 1.18 9.06 4.25
N ARG A 151 1.86 7.92 4.32
CA ARG A 151 2.98 7.60 3.44
C ARG A 151 2.45 6.91 2.22
N THR A 152 2.68 7.51 1.06
CA THR A 152 2.35 6.94 -0.25
C THR A 152 3.61 6.81 -1.10
N GLN A 153 3.51 6.16 -2.23
CA GLN A 153 4.62 6.07 -3.18
C GLN A 153 5.03 7.43 -3.76
N ALA A 154 4.11 8.41 -3.78
CA ALA A 154 4.38 9.77 -4.21
C ALA A 154 5.05 10.63 -3.13
N GLY A 155 5.15 10.13 -1.89
CA GLY A 155 5.72 10.84 -0.75
C GLY A 155 4.82 10.84 0.47
N GLU A 156 5.09 11.73 1.41
CA GLU A 156 4.29 11.90 2.62
C GLU A 156 3.24 13.00 2.41
N ALA A 157 1.98 12.69 2.68
CA ALA A 157 0.88 13.64 2.75
C ALA A 157 0.45 13.84 4.21
N GLN A 158 0.33 15.08 4.64
CA GLN A 158 -0.20 15.41 5.95
C GLN A 158 -1.73 15.43 5.89
N LEU A 159 -2.38 14.67 6.78
CA LEU A 159 -3.84 14.66 6.85
C LEU A 159 -4.35 15.90 7.60
N PRO A 160 -5.50 16.47 7.20
CA PRO A 160 -6.08 17.65 7.86
C PRO A 160 -6.35 17.35 9.34
N ARG A 161 -5.74 18.14 10.23
CA ARG A 161 -5.84 17.94 11.68
C ARG A 161 -7.27 17.97 12.18
N SER A 162 -8.10 18.88 11.66
CA SER A 162 -9.52 18.98 12.04
C SER A 162 -10.30 17.70 11.73
N LEU A 163 -10.06 17.10 10.58
CA LEU A 163 -10.66 15.81 10.20
C LEU A 163 -10.21 14.70 11.15
N ILE A 164 -8.90 14.61 11.38
CA ILE A 164 -8.30 13.58 12.24
C ILE A 164 -8.81 13.70 13.67
N ASP A 165 -8.84 14.89 14.26
CA ASP A 165 -9.32 15.11 15.64
C ASP A 165 -10.80 14.73 15.79
N THR A 166 -11.64 15.08 14.79
CA THR A 166 -13.07 14.72 14.79
C THR A 166 -13.27 13.20 14.76
N VAL A 167 -12.60 12.53 13.83
CA VAL A 167 -12.69 11.07 13.69
C VAL A 167 -12.11 10.35 14.90
N ARG A 168 -10.99 10.83 15.42
CA ARG A 168 -10.36 10.31 16.64
C ARG A 168 -11.32 10.31 17.82
N GLN A 169 -11.93 11.45 18.12
CA GLN A 169 -12.87 11.56 19.23
C GLN A 169 -14.02 10.55 19.11
N ALA A 170 -14.57 10.41 17.89
CA ALA A 170 -15.64 9.46 17.63
C ALA A 170 -15.21 8.00 17.84
N LEU A 171 -14.03 7.64 17.33
CA LEU A 171 -13.50 6.26 17.44
C LEU A 171 -13.04 5.90 18.85
N LEU A 172 -12.51 6.87 19.62
CA LEU A 172 -12.14 6.65 21.03
C LEU A 172 -13.37 6.43 21.92
N ALA A 173 -14.52 7.01 21.57
CA ALA A 173 -15.76 6.78 22.28
C ALA A 173 -16.36 5.39 22.03
N ALA A 174 -16.34 4.93 20.77
CA ALA A 174 -16.78 3.60 20.38
C ALA A 174 -16.33 3.30 18.93
N PRO A 175 -16.24 2.00 18.51
CA PRO A 175 -16.13 1.66 17.10
C PRO A 175 -17.26 2.28 16.29
N ARG A 176 -16.97 2.71 15.05
CA ARG A 176 -17.91 3.36 14.15
C ARG A 176 -17.81 2.78 12.76
N THR A 177 -18.91 2.80 12.02
CA THR A 177 -18.86 2.52 10.58
C THR A 177 -18.25 3.69 9.82
N VAL A 178 -17.70 3.41 8.64
CA VAL A 178 -17.20 4.48 7.75
C VAL A 178 -18.31 5.48 7.43
N GLY A 179 -19.55 5.01 7.20
CA GLY A 179 -20.71 5.86 6.96
C GLY A 179 -21.02 6.79 8.12
N GLU A 180 -20.98 6.29 9.37
CA GLU A 180 -21.16 7.11 10.57
C GLU A 180 -20.05 8.15 10.72
N LEU A 181 -18.80 7.79 10.44
CA LEU A 181 -17.67 8.73 10.46
C LEU A 181 -17.82 9.84 9.42
N ARG A 182 -18.27 9.49 8.22
CA ARG A 182 -18.54 10.47 7.15
C ARG A 182 -19.66 11.44 7.47
N ALA A 183 -20.62 11.05 8.29
CA ALA A 183 -21.69 11.93 8.74
C ALA A 183 -21.21 12.99 9.77
N LEU A 184 -19.99 12.89 10.27
CA LEU A 184 -19.44 13.87 11.21
C LEU A 184 -19.11 15.20 10.52
N PRO A 185 -19.23 16.33 11.24
CA PRO A 185 -18.87 17.65 10.71
C PRO A 185 -17.43 17.68 10.18
N GLY A 186 -17.26 18.21 8.96
CA GLY A 186 -15.94 18.34 8.33
C GLY A 186 -15.36 17.07 7.70
N VAL A 187 -16.04 15.93 7.80
CA VAL A 187 -15.57 14.64 7.25
C VAL A 187 -16.28 14.26 5.94
N GLY A 188 -17.49 14.78 5.71
CA GLY A 188 -18.39 14.37 4.62
C GLY A 188 -17.87 14.57 3.20
N ASN A 189 -16.79 15.33 2.98
CA ASN A 189 -16.20 15.56 1.67
C ASN A 189 -15.35 14.35 1.17
N ALA A 190 -14.91 13.49 2.06
CA ALA A 190 -14.18 12.29 1.68
C ALA A 190 -15.16 11.20 1.21
N THR A 191 -14.81 10.53 0.13
CA THR A 191 -15.54 9.32 -0.27
C THR A 191 -15.34 8.21 0.77
N PRO A 192 -16.25 7.20 0.87
CA PRO A 192 -16.08 6.08 1.80
C PRO A 192 -14.72 5.40 1.65
N ALA A 193 -14.31 5.22 0.43
CA ALA A 193 -13.07 4.54 0.10
C ALA A 193 -11.84 5.36 0.50
N GLU A 194 -11.84 6.68 0.26
CA GLU A 194 -10.75 7.59 0.66
C GLU A 194 -10.64 7.66 2.17
N LEU A 195 -11.76 7.84 2.89
CA LEU A 195 -11.72 7.89 4.35
C LEU A 195 -11.16 6.60 4.95
N ARG A 196 -11.60 5.44 4.45
CA ARG A 196 -11.03 4.15 4.83
C ARG A 196 -9.53 4.08 4.55
N ALA A 197 -9.10 4.48 3.35
CA ALA A 197 -7.69 4.45 2.97
C ALA A 197 -6.84 5.36 3.87
N MET A 198 -7.31 6.56 4.17
CA MET A 198 -6.63 7.47 5.08
C MET A 198 -6.49 6.87 6.49
N LEU A 199 -7.55 6.29 7.05
CA LEU A 199 -7.54 5.81 8.43
C LEU A 199 -6.83 4.46 8.59
N VAL A 200 -7.06 3.53 7.67
CA VAL A 200 -6.44 2.19 7.74
C VAL A 200 -5.04 2.20 7.12
N GLY A 201 -4.83 2.92 6.02
CA GLY A 201 -3.52 3.05 5.38
C GLY A 201 -2.48 3.79 6.22
N SER A 202 -2.91 4.76 7.02
CA SER A 202 -2.03 5.45 8.00
C SER A 202 -1.81 4.66 9.30
N GLY A 203 -2.46 3.52 9.48
CA GLY A 203 -2.36 2.72 10.71
C GLY A 203 -3.10 3.31 11.91
N LEU A 204 -4.02 4.25 11.72
CA LEU A 204 -4.79 4.87 12.80
C LEU A 204 -5.96 4.01 13.25
N ALA A 205 -6.57 3.32 12.32
CA ALA A 205 -7.71 2.45 12.59
C ALA A 205 -7.56 1.10 11.91
N MET A 206 -8.20 0.10 12.47
CA MET A 206 -8.30 -1.23 11.90
C MET A 206 -9.75 -1.57 11.57
N PRO A 207 -10.01 -2.32 10.49
CA PRO A 207 -11.33 -2.83 10.20
C PRO A 207 -11.72 -3.93 11.20
N LEU A 208 -12.99 -3.93 11.61
CA LEU A 208 -13.57 -4.96 12.45
C LEU A 208 -14.51 -5.84 11.62
N TRP A 209 -14.42 -7.14 11.84
CA TRP A 209 -15.29 -8.11 11.19
C TRP A 209 -16.68 -8.18 11.83
N ARG A 210 -16.75 -8.05 13.16
CA ARG A 210 -18.00 -8.06 13.94
C ARG A 210 -17.93 -7.04 15.07
N PRO A 211 -18.86 -6.08 15.15
CA PRO A 211 -18.89 -5.09 16.22
C PRO A 211 -19.20 -5.69 17.60
N GLU A 212 -19.95 -6.78 17.65
CA GLU A 212 -20.40 -7.41 18.90
C GLU A 212 -19.24 -7.98 19.75
N GLY A 213 -18.10 -8.27 19.14
CA GLY A 213 -16.90 -8.75 19.86
C GLY A 213 -16.12 -7.68 20.62
N VAL A 214 -16.41 -6.41 20.39
CA VAL A 214 -15.63 -5.28 20.94
C VAL A 214 -16.14 -4.85 22.31
N GLY A 215 -17.38 -5.18 22.65
CA GLY A 215 -17.98 -4.87 23.95
C GLY A 215 -17.56 -5.79 25.11
N ALA A 216 -16.99 -6.95 24.84
CA ALA A 216 -16.80 -8.01 25.83
C ALA A 216 -15.39 -8.07 26.45
N SER A 217 -14.41 -7.29 25.96
CA SER A 217 -13.04 -7.33 26.49
C SER A 217 -12.51 -5.96 26.92
N ARG A 218 -13.19 -5.30 27.85
CA ARG A 218 -12.50 -4.40 28.76
C ARG A 218 -11.83 -5.25 29.84
N GLY A 219 -10.78 -5.97 29.48
CA GLY A 219 -9.82 -6.42 30.45
C GLY A 219 -9.19 -5.23 31.14
N PRO A 220 -8.74 -5.35 32.40
CA PRO A 220 -8.18 -4.23 33.13
C PRO A 220 -6.99 -3.66 32.37
N ALA A 221 -6.96 -2.34 32.23
CA ALA A 221 -5.80 -1.60 31.77
C ALA A 221 -4.60 -2.06 32.61
N MET A 222 -3.62 -2.65 31.97
CA MET A 222 -2.34 -2.87 32.63
C MET A 222 -1.70 -1.51 32.88
N ALA A 223 -1.53 -1.22 34.15
CA ALA A 223 -0.83 -0.06 34.66
C ALA A 223 0.66 -0.10 34.31
#